data_577c17294ada3eff05058b41f0c59b30
#
_entry.id   577c17294ada3eff05058b41f0c59b30
#
_cell.length_a   1.000
_cell.length_b   1.000
_cell.length_c   1.000
_cell.angle_alpha   90.00
_cell.angle_beta   90.00
_cell.angle_gamma   90.00
#
_symmetry.space_group_name_H-M   'P 1'
#
loop_
_entity.id
_entity.type
_entity.pdbx_description
1 polymer ?
#
loop_
_entity_poly.entity_id
_entity_poly.type
_entity_poly.pdbx_seq_one_letter_code
_entity_poly.pdbx_strand_id
1 'polypeptide(L)'
;MASATPRLAQAYPARWEPPRAEECVERAIAGLRAVLDGRANRRVLLLCDSTLADPLADDIAAAGLARREVELISQGAAAPPLYLAEVPDEIRHERLINASLRVAVDEALRAAPAAKRPRSMAAWLATDLPLAEVAQRLALRARLRDAQARVRILRFWDPRTTQYQSELYAGTAPASWIPGVTWMTVDGFARWQVLPDVPGPMQTVTPDWPRLARLGRINAVLQRLNAKGLCVGPSVLDPVRRALDAAADCGIDDDEDAALFAAWRVRLDAPLERAPSFVALLREVKEEGGRLRGAAQDMDDEDWQRFAHEAQAREDLQA
;
A
#
# COMPACT_ATOMS: atom_id res chain seq x y z
N MET A 1 28.16 -28.92 26.47
CA MET A 1 27.81 -28.51 25.06
C MET A 1 26.85 -27.34 25.17
N ALA A 2 27.33 -26.13 24.98
CA ALA A 2 26.51 -24.93 25.03
C ALA A 2 25.71 -24.83 23.71
N SER A 3 24.39 -24.87 23.83
CA SER A 3 23.46 -24.63 22.72
C SER A 3 23.65 -23.21 22.25
N ALA A 4 24.23 -23.02 21.08
CA ALA A 4 24.27 -21.73 20.41
C ALA A 4 22.84 -21.40 19.95
N THR A 5 22.17 -20.60 20.74
CA THR A 5 20.91 -19.94 20.29
C THR A 5 21.23 -19.10 19.05
N PRO A 6 20.56 -19.31 17.92
CA PRO A 6 20.95 -18.63 16.68
C PRO A 6 20.75 -17.12 16.82
N ARG A 7 21.70 -16.35 16.31
CA ARG A 7 21.73 -14.88 16.21
C ARG A 7 20.61 -14.27 15.35
N LEU A 8 19.56 -14.98 15.06
CA LEU A 8 18.42 -14.57 14.23
C LEU A 8 17.62 -13.39 14.77
N ALA A 9 17.83 -12.97 16.02
CA ALA A 9 17.16 -11.81 16.61
C ALA A 9 17.88 -10.47 16.38
N GLN A 10 19.10 -10.45 15.80
CA GLN A 10 19.92 -9.24 15.68
C GLN A 10 20.08 -8.70 14.26
N ALA A 11 19.73 -9.44 13.21
CA ALA A 11 19.92 -9.04 11.81
C ALA A 11 18.78 -8.19 11.22
N TYR A 12 17.63 -8.11 11.87
CA TYR A 12 16.56 -7.23 11.45
C TYR A 12 16.76 -5.81 12.00
N PRO A 13 16.50 -4.75 11.18
CA PRO A 13 16.40 -3.41 11.72
C PRO A 13 15.40 -3.46 12.88
N ALA A 14 15.74 -2.78 13.98
CA ALA A 14 15.02 -2.81 15.25
C ALA A 14 13.52 -2.98 14.99
N ARG A 15 12.91 -4.00 15.61
CA ARG A 15 11.51 -4.38 15.46
C ARG A 15 10.69 -3.10 15.41
N TRP A 16 10.09 -2.78 14.26
CA TRP A 16 9.29 -1.59 14.15
C TRP A 16 8.11 -1.71 15.11
N GLU A 17 8.06 -0.80 16.05
CA GLU A 17 6.92 -0.69 16.94
C GLU A 17 5.89 0.19 16.23
N PRO A 18 4.69 -0.35 15.94
CA PRO A 18 3.65 0.47 15.38
C PRO A 18 3.34 1.62 16.34
N PRO A 19 3.18 2.84 15.83
CA PRO A 19 2.83 3.97 16.69
C PRO A 19 1.49 3.71 17.36
N ARG A 20 1.26 4.33 18.51
CA ARG A 20 -0.02 4.24 19.19
C ARG A 20 -1.11 4.87 18.35
N ALA A 21 -2.29 4.24 18.30
CA ALA A 21 -3.39 4.72 17.48
C ALA A 21 -3.77 6.16 17.82
N GLU A 22 -3.82 6.48 19.12
CA GLU A 22 -4.14 7.83 19.62
C GLU A 22 -3.17 8.87 19.09
N GLU A 23 -1.85 8.60 19.14
CA GLU A 23 -0.82 9.51 18.63
C GLU A 23 -0.92 9.73 17.11
N CYS A 24 -1.33 8.69 16.38
CA CYS A 24 -1.58 8.82 14.94
C CYS A 24 -2.80 9.67 14.66
N VAL A 25 -3.88 9.47 15.41
CA VAL A 25 -5.10 10.27 15.27
C VAL A 25 -4.84 11.73 15.63
N GLU A 26 -4.12 12.02 16.73
CA GLU A 26 -3.77 13.39 17.12
C GLU A 26 -2.93 14.09 16.05
N ARG A 27 -1.93 13.41 15.49
CA ARG A 27 -1.12 13.93 14.38
C ARG A 27 -1.96 14.19 13.13
N ALA A 28 -2.88 13.30 12.82
CA ALA A 28 -3.77 13.45 11.67
C ALA A 28 -4.74 14.63 11.87
N ILE A 29 -5.31 14.82 13.06
CA ILE A 29 -6.14 15.97 13.42
C ILE A 29 -5.33 17.25 13.26
N ALA A 30 -4.13 17.33 13.84
CA ALA A 30 -3.28 18.50 13.74
C ALA A 30 -2.90 18.81 12.28
N GLY A 31 -2.57 17.77 11.49
CA GLY A 31 -2.24 17.90 10.08
C GLY A 31 -3.43 18.36 9.23
N LEU A 32 -4.61 17.85 9.47
CA LEU A 32 -5.83 18.29 8.80
C LEU A 32 -6.12 19.78 9.12
N ARG A 33 -6.11 20.15 10.39
CA ARG A 33 -6.32 21.55 10.81
C ARG A 33 -5.31 22.49 10.17
N ALA A 34 -4.02 22.13 10.16
CA ALA A 34 -2.99 22.97 9.53
C ALA A 34 -3.24 23.22 8.03
N VAL A 35 -3.84 22.26 7.32
CA VAL A 35 -4.23 22.45 5.92
C VAL A 35 -5.46 23.35 5.80
N LEU A 36 -6.41 23.24 6.70
CA LEU A 36 -7.66 24.00 6.67
C LEU A 36 -7.46 25.45 7.14
N ASP A 37 -6.71 25.68 8.21
CA ASP A 37 -6.42 27.01 8.76
C ASP A 37 -5.71 27.94 7.74
N GLY A 38 -4.90 27.36 6.85
CA GLY A 38 -4.21 28.11 5.80
C GLY A 38 -5.11 28.55 4.63
N ARG A 39 -6.40 28.19 4.62
CA ARG A 39 -7.25 28.28 3.43
C ARG A 39 -8.73 28.53 3.78
N ALA A 40 -9.05 29.74 4.15
CA ALA A 40 -10.44 30.19 4.29
C ALA A 40 -11.22 29.88 3.00
N ASN A 41 -12.37 29.21 3.11
CA ASN A 41 -13.36 28.90 2.07
C ASN A 41 -13.16 27.62 1.24
N ARG A 42 -12.27 26.68 1.60
CA ARG A 42 -12.23 25.39 0.89
C ARG A 42 -13.23 24.40 1.46
N ARG A 43 -13.88 23.67 0.55
CA ARG A 43 -14.71 22.52 0.91
C ARG A 43 -13.84 21.36 1.38
N VAL A 44 -14.31 20.65 2.38
CA VAL A 44 -13.73 19.37 2.80
C VAL A 44 -14.62 18.23 2.29
N LEU A 45 -14.03 17.33 1.53
CA LEU A 45 -14.73 16.15 1.04
C LEU A 45 -14.10 14.91 1.67
N LEU A 46 -14.92 14.00 2.16
CA LEU A 46 -14.51 12.65 2.55
C LEU A 46 -14.59 11.76 1.31
N LEU A 47 -13.52 11.09 0.95
CA LEU A 47 -13.50 10.07 -0.09
C LEU A 47 -13.55 8.69 0.56
N CYS A 48 -14.64 7.96 0.34
CA CYS A 48 -14.91 6.67 0.95
C CYS A 48 -14.98 5.56 -0.10
N ASP A 49 -14.32 4.44 0.16
CA ASP A 49 -14.37 3.20 -0.62
C ASP A 49 -15.11 2.13 0.19
N SER A 50 -16.35 1.87 -0.15
CA SER A 50 -17.20 0.92 0.57
C SER A 50 -17.14 -0.51 0.02
N THR A 51 -16.09 -0.88 -0.72
CA THR A 51 -15.94 -2.21 -1.32
C THR A 51 -15.99 -3.34 -0.29
N LEU A 52 -15.37 -3.16 0.87
CA LEU A 52 -15.31 -4.19 1.92
C LEU A 52 -16.10 -3.80 3.17
N ALA A 53 -16.20 -2.52 3.48
CA ALA A 53 -16.93 -1.99 4.63
C ALA A 53 -17.24 -0.51 4.42
N ASP A 54 -18.28 -0.02 5.05
CA ASP A 54 -18.64 1.40 5.11
C ASP A 54 -18.92 1.83 6.56
N PRO A 55 -17.87 1.94 7.40
CA PRO A 55 -18.04 2.23 8.83
C PRO A 55 -18.51 3.65 9.10
N LEU A 56 -18.49 4.55 8.11
CA LEU A 56 -18.95 5.94 8.24
C LEU A 56 -20.38 6.16 7.72
N ALA A 57 -21.02 5.11 7.19
CA ALA A 57 -22.34 5.22 6.57
C ALA A 57 -23.37 5.89 7.48
N ASP A 58 -23.48 5.41 8.71
CA ASP A 58 -24.46 5.91 9.69
C ASP A 58 -24.10 7.31 10.18
N ASP A 59 -22.82 7.60 10.43
CA ASP A 59 -22.38 8.93 10.86
C ASP A 59 -22.61 9.99 9.76
N ILE A 60 -22.38 9.66 8.49
CA ILE A 60 -22.65 10.54 7.36
C ILE A 60 -24.16 10.78 7.21
N ALA A 61 -24.97 9.72 7.33
CA ALA A 61 -26.42 9.81 7.28
C ALA A 61 -26.98 10.63 8.46
N ALA A 62 -26.49 10.39 9.67
CA ALA A 62 -26.89 11.14 10.88
C ALA A 62 -26.49 12.63 10.80
N ALA A 63 -25.39 12.94 10.11
CA ALA A 63 -24.98 14.32 9.83
C ALA A 63 -25.81 14.98 8.72
N GLY A 64 -26.68 14.25 8.03
CA GLY A 64 -27.50 14.75 6.93
C GLY A 64 -26.71 15.10 5.67
N LEU A 65 -25.52 14.53 5.49
CA LEU A 65 -24.64 14.83 4.37
C LEU A 65 -25.02 14.03 3.13
N ALA A 66 -25.08 14.73 2.00
CA ALA A 66 -25.31 14.09 0.72
C ALA A 66 -24.09 13.30 0.26
N ARG A 67 -24.32 12.09 -0.28
CA ARG A 67 -23.29 11.28 -0.94
C ARG A 67 -23.32 11.50 -2.44
N ARG A 68 -22.16 11.57 -3.03
CA ARG A 68 -21.98 11.59 -4.49
C ARG A 68 -21.14 10.41 -4.92
N GLU A 69 -21.72 9.49 -5.64
CA GLU A 69 -20.99 8.37 -6.21
C GLU A 69 -19.99 8.83 -7.28
N VAL A 70 -18.82 8.18 -7.28
CA VAL A 70 -17.83 8.32 -8.35
C VAL A 70 -18.09 7.23 -9.37
N GLU A 71 -18.58 7.62 -10.55
CA GLU A 71 -18.97 6.70 -11.61
C GLU A 71 -17.76 6.02 -12.27
N LEU A 72 -17.29 4.94 -11.68
CA LEU A 72 -16.22 4.10 -12.19
C LEU A 72 -16.82 3.09 -13.19
N ILE A 73 -17.00 3.49 -14.44
CA ILE A 73 -17.53 2.57 -15.46
C ILE A 73 -16.45 1.54 -15.79
N SER A 74 -16.70 0.28 -15.46
CA SER A 74 -15.89 -0.85 -15.90
C SER A 74 -16.68 -1.72 -16.86
N GLN A 75 -16.06 -2.13 -17.97
CA GLN A 75 -16.67 -3.12 -18.86
C GLN A 75 -16.53 -4.50 -18.24
N GLY A 76 -17.64 -5.07 -17.79
CA GLY A 76 -17.73 -6.47 -17.38
C GLY A 76 -17.36 -6.84 -15.94
N ALA A 77 -16.92 -5.89 -15.11
CA ALA A 77 -16.73 -6.12 -13.68
C ALA A 77 -17.48 -5.07 -12.85
N ALA A 78 -17.96 -5.44 -11.67
CA ALA A 78 -18.53 -4.47 -10.74
C ALA A 78 -17.46 -3.42 -10.39
N ALA A 79 -17.76 -2.15 -10.63
CA ALA A 79 -16.89 -1.06 -10.22
C ALA A 79 -16.86 -0.97 -8.69
N PRO A 80 -15.71 -0.65 -8.07
CA PRO A 80 -15.66 -0.41 -6.64
C PRO A 80 -16.64 0.70 -6.25
N PRO A 81 -17.48 0.51 -5.23
CA PRO A 81 -18.39 1.56 -4.75
C PRO A 81 -17.58 2.64 -4.04
N LEU A 82 -17.25 3.68 -4.77
CA LEU A 82 -16.50 4.85 -4.33
C LEU A 82 -17.44 6.05 -4.28
N TYR A 83 -17.44 6.80 -3.18
CA TYR A 83 -18.26 7.99 -3.06
C TYR A 83 -17.55 9.13 -2.34
N LEU A 84 -18.06 10.33 -2.56
CA LEU A 84 -17.67 11.56 -1.86
C LEU A 84 -18.82 11.99 -0.93
N ALA A 85 -18.46 12.48 0.26
CA ALA A 85 -19.38 13.21 1.14
C ALA A 85 -18.79 14.58 1.44
N GLU A 86 -19.56 15.65 1.19
CA GLU A 86 -19.12 17.02 1.46
C GLU A 86 -19.40 17.35 2.94
N VAL A 87 -18.37 17.83 3.63
CA VAL A 87 -18.45 18.38 4.99
C VAL A 87 -18.42 19.91 4.86
N PRO A 88 -19.57 20.59 4.93
CA PRO A 88 -19.65 22.02 4.64
C PRO A 88 -19.08 22.89 5.77
N ASP A 89 -18.96 22.36 6.97
CA ASP A 89 -18.42 23.04 8.15
C ASP A 89 -17.74 21.99 9.03
N GLU A 90 -16.40 21.99 9.01
CA GLU A 90 -15.59 21.03 9.75
C GLU A 90 -15.71 21.18 11.26
N ILE A 91 -15.96 22.37 11.78
CA ILE A 91 -16.15 22.62 13.22
C ILE A 91 -17.46 21.99 13.65
N ARG A 92 -18.54 22.26 12.91
CA ARG A 92 -19.86 21.69 13.18
C ARG A 92 -19.88 20.18 13.06
N HIS A 93 -19.02 19.61 12.19
CA HIS A 93 -18.92 18.18 11.94
C HIS A 93 -17.67 17.55 12.54
N GLU A 94 -17.06 18.17 13.55
CA GLU A 94 -15.82 17.69 14.18
C GLU A 94 -15.91 16.22 14.62
N ARG A 95 -17.09 15.77 15.11
CA ARG A 95 -17.30 14.37 15.48
C ARG A 95 -17.13 13.42 14.30
N LEU A 96 -17.70 13.75 13.14
CA LEU A 96 -17.57 12.95 11.92
C LEU A 96 -16.11 12.94 11.42
N ILE A 97 -15.44 14.09 11.41
CA ILE A 97 -14.04 14.21 11.04
C ILE A 97 -13.19 13.33 11.96
N ASN A 98 -13.36 13.41 13.27
CA ASN A 98 -12.61 12.59 14.22
C ASN A 98 -12.92 11.09 14.05
N ALA A 99 -14.16 10.71 13.79
CA ALA A 99 -14.52 9.32 13.49
C ALA A 99 -13.82 8.82 12.22
N SER A 100 -13.81 9.63 11.15
CA SER A 100 -13.16 9.25 9.90
C SER A 100 -11.64 9.07 10.04
N LEU A 101 -10.97 9.93 10.84
CA LEU A 101 -9.54 9.81 11.14
C LEU A 101 -9.24 8.54 11.96
N ARG A 102 -10.07 8.23 12.97
CA ARG A 102 -9.95 6.98 13.74
C ARG A 102 -10.10 5.75 12.86
N VAL A 103 -11.13 5.72 12.01
CA VAL A 103 -11.33 4.63 11.05
C VAL A 103 -10.08 4.42 10.19
N ALA A 104 -9.53 5.47 9.59
CA ALA A 104 -8.35 5.36 8.74
C ALA A 104 -7.11 4.83 9.48
N VAL A 105 -6.88 5.31 10.71
CA VAL A 105 -5.75 4.87 11.56
C VAL A 105 -5.95 3.42 12.00
N ASP A 106 -7.14 3.05 12.46
CA ASP A 106 -7.44 1.68 12.90
C ASP A 106 -7.29 0.68 11.76
N GLU A 107 -7.76 1.05 10.57
CA GLU A 107 -7.59 0.23 9.37
C GLU A 107 -6.11 0.12 8.94
N ALA A 108 -5.30 1.17 9.14
CA ALA A 108 -3.87 1.15 8.84
C ALA A 108 -3.09 0.26 9.81
N LEU A 109 -3.43 0.28 11.10
CA LEU A 109 -2.73 -0.46 12.15
C LEU A 109 -3.23 -1.90 12.32
N ARG A 110 -4.41 -2.24 11.78
CA ARG A 110 -5.02 -3.57 11.95
C ARG A 110 -4.17 -4.67 11.33
N ALA A 111 -3.76 -5.63 12.17
CA ALA A 111 -3.06 -6.82 11.72
C ALA A 111 -4.05 -7.84 11.11
N ALA A 112 -4.31 -7.75 9.81
CA ALA A 112 -5.14 -8.71 9.07
C ALA A 112 -4.57 -8.96 7.66
N PRO A 113 -4.89 -10.07 6.98
CA PRO A 113 -4.49 -10.29 5.59
C PRO A 113 -4.94 -9.14 4.68
N ALA A 114 -4.06 -8.62 3.83
CA ALA A 114 -4.30 -7.39 3.05
C ALA A 114 -5.56 -7.46 2.18
N ALA A 115 -5.88 -8.64 1.61
CA ALA A 115 -7.08 -8.85 0.79
C ALA A 115 -8.40 -8.68 1.57
N LYS A 116 -8.35 -8.77 2.91
CA LYS A 116 -9.51 -8.65 3.81
C LYS A 116 -9.49 -7.37 4.64
N ARG A 117 -8.53 -6.48 4.40
CA ARG A 117 -8.44 -5.21 5.13
C ARG A 117 -9.23 -4.16 4.38
N PRO A 118 -10.31 -3.64 4.93
CA PRO A 118 -10.94 -2.46 4.38
C PRO A 118 -9.94 -1.28 4.39
N ARG A 119 -10.12 -0.39 3.46
CA ARG A 119 -9.54 0.95 3.40
C ARG A 119 -10.67 1.87 3.04
N SER A 120 -11.69 1.84 3.90
CA SER A 120 -12.95 2.52 3.66
C SER A 120 -12.80 4.03 3.70
N MET A 121 -11.94 4.57 4.58
CA MET A 121 -11.57 5.98 4.53
C MET A 121 -10.31 6.15 3.67
N ALA A 122 -10.51 6.61 2.43
CA ALA A 122 -9.45 6.72 1.44
C ALA A 122 -8.68 8.05 1.56
N ALA A 123 -9.38 9.19 1.65
CA ALA A 123 -8.76 10.50 1.72
C ALA A 123 -9.72 11.59 2.23
N TRP A 124 -9.12 12.68 2.71
CA TRP A 124 -9.77 13.98 2.90
C TRP A 124 -9.28 14.90 1.79
N LEU A 125 -10.21 15.57 1.13
CA LEU A 125 -9.91 16.43 -0.01
C LEU A 125 -10.29 17.87 0.33
N ALA A 126 -9.33 18.79 0.27
CA ALA A 126 -9.61 20.21 0.40
C ALA A 126 -9.57 20.87 -0.99
N THR A 127 -10.69 21.51 -1.38
CA THR A 127 -10.86 22.03 -2.75
C THR A 127 -11.91 23.12 -2.83
N ASP A 128 -11.79 23.99 -3.84
CA ASP A 128 -12.82 24.96 -4.23
C ASP A 128 -13.72 24.41 -5.37
N LEU A 129 -13.35 23.25 -5.91
CA LEU A 129 -14.10 22.63 -7.00
C LEU A 129 -15.46 22.12 -6.53
N PRO A 130 -16.51 22.19 -7.36
CA PRO A 130 -17.79 21.56 -7.08
C PRO A 130 -17.64 20.06 -6.88
N LEU A 131 -18.43 19.49 -5.96
CA LEU A 131 -18.44 18.05 -5.65
C LEU A 131 -18.56 17.16 -6.90
N ALA A 132 -19.44 17.55 -7.83
CA ALA A 132 -19.64 16.81 -9.08
C ALA A 132 -18.39 16.82 -9.98
N GLU A 133 -17.65 17.92 -10.00
CA GLU A 133 -16.42 18.04 -10.78
C GLU A 133 -15.31 17.18 -10.17
N VAL A 134 -15.17 17.16 -8.85
CA VAL A 134 -14.21 16.27 -8.16
C VAL A 134 -14.52 14.82 -8.47
N ALA A 135 -15.79 14.41 -8.38
CA ALA A 135 -16.21 13.04 -8.71
C ALA A 135 -15.86 12.66 -10.17
N GLN A 136 -16.12 13.58 -11.11
CA GLN A 136 -15.76 13.37 -12.52
C GLN A 136 -14.24 13.24 -12.73
N ARG A 137 -13.45 14.11 -12.11
CA ARG A 137 -11.97 14.07 -12.20
C ARG A 137 -11.42 12.78 -11.60
N LEU A 138 -11.96 12.31 -10.47
CA LEU A 138 -11.62 11.01 -9.88
C LEU A 138 -11.89 9.87 -10.85
N ALA A 139 -13.09 9.85 -11.44
CA ALA A 139 -13.48 8.83 -12.40
C ALA A 139 -12.58 8.82 -13.65
N LEU A 140 -12.22 9.99 -14.16
CA LEU A 140 -11.30 10.12 -15.29
C LEU A 140 -9.89 9.62 -14.95
N ARG A 141 -9.38 9.98 -13.75
CA ARG A 141 -8.06 9.57 -13.30
C ARG A 141 -7.95 8.06 -13.06
N ALA A 142 -9.03 7.45 -12.58
CA ALA A 142 -9.10 6.02 -12.31
C ALA A 142 -9.09 5.17 -13.59
N ARG A 143 -9.60 5.68 -14.68
CA ARG A 143 -9.73 4.93 -15.95
C ARG A 143 -8.47 5.03 -16.77
N LEU A 144 -7.75 3.93 -16.85
CA LEU A 144 -6.56 3.83 -17.67
C LEU A 144 -6.77 2.78 -18.76
N ARG A 145 -6.03 2.89 -19.86
CA ARG A 145 -6.00 1.87 -20.90
C ARG A 145 -4.70 1.09 -20.81
N ASP A 146 -4.81 -0.23 -20.83
CA ASP A 146 -3.63 -1.10 -20.94
C ASP A 146 -3.11 -1.15 -22.41
N ALA A 147 -2.01 -1.86 -22.62
CA ALA A 147 -1.40 -2.01 -23.95
C ALA A 147 -2.33 -2.67 -24.97
N GLN A 148 -3.38 -3.37 -24.54
CA GLN A 148 -4.41 -3.97 -25.37
C GLN A 148 -5.65 -3.09 -25.48
N ALA A 149 -5.55 -1.81 -25.13
CA ALA A 149 -6.63 -0.82 -25.12
C ALA A 149 -7.83 -1.16 -24.21
N ARG A 150 -7.70 -2.15 -23.32
CA ARG A 150 -8.74 -2.49 -22.35
C ARG A 150 -8.77 -1.45 -21.23
N VAL A 151 -9.96 -1.05 -20.81
CA VAL A 151 -10.13 -0.15 -19.67
C VAL A 151 -9.80 -0.89 -18.37
N ARG A 152 -8.89 -0.33 -17.60
CA ARG A 152 -8.52 -0.78 -16.27
C ARG A 152 -8.83 0.29 -15.25
N ILE A 153 -9.26 -0.11 -14.08
CA ILE A 153 -9.47 0.81 -12.95
C ILE A 153 -8.22 0.80 -12.09
N LEU A 154 -7.51 1.93 -12.06
CA LEU A 154 -6.42 2.17 -11.12
C LEU A 154 -6.99 2.70 -9.80
N ARG A 155 -6.88 1.94 -8.74
CA ARG A 155 -7.31 2.32 -7.38
C ARG A 155 -6.25 3.22 -6.72
N PHE A 156 -5.93 4.34 -7.36
CA PHE A 156 -4.92 5.29 -6.84
C PHE A 156 -5.34 5.92 -5.50
N TRP A 157 -6.63 5.90 -5.18
CA TRP A 157 -7.16 6.39 -3.90
C TRP A 157 -6.88 5.45 -2.74
N ASP A 158 -6.48 4.20 -2.96
CA ASP A 158 -6.11 3.29 -1.88
C ASP A 158 -4.92 3.89 -1.10
N PRO A 159 -5.06 4.16 0.21
CA PRO A 159 -4.01 4.80 1.00
C PRO A 159 -2.67 4.08 0.95
N ARG A 160 -2.68 2.75 0.71
CA ARG A 160 -1.47 1.95 0.56
C ARG A 160 -0.66 2.30 -0.69
N THR A 161 -1.26 2.98 -1.67
CA THR A 161 -0.55 3.42 -2.88
C THR A 161 0.18 4.75 -2.68
N THR A 162 -0.25 5.57 -1.72
CA THR A 162 0.32 6.90 -1.50
C THR A 162 1.81 6.86 -1.18
N GLN A 163 2.26 5.87 -0.42
CA GLN A 163 3.67 5.69 -0.08
C GLN A 163 4.56 5.37 -1.30
N TYR A 164 3.95 5.00 -2.43
CA TYR A 164 4.65 4.66 -3.68
C TYR A 164 4.46 5.71 -4.78
N GLN A 165 3.87 6.85 -4.44
CA GLN A 165 3.53 7.87 -5.45
C GLN A 165 4.74 8.35 -6.25
N SER A 166 5.89 8.52 -5.59
CA SER A 166 7.15 8.88 -6.27
C SER A 166 7.62 7.84 -7.28
N GLU A 167 7.23 6.58 -7.10
CA GLU A 167 7.55 5.49 -8.03
C GLU A 167 6.60 5.46 -9.22
N LEU A 168 5.32 5.78 -8.98
CA LEU A 168 4.30 5.83 -10.03
C LEU A 168 4.56 6.95 -11.04
N TYR A 169 5.16 8.04 -10.58
CA TYR A 169 5.38 9.26 -11.36
C TYR A 169 6.85 9.65 -11.44
N ALA A 170 7.71 8.73 -11.79
CA ALA A 170 9.14 8.88 -12.06
C ALA A 170 9.70 10.31 -11.87
N GLY A 171 10.18 10.62 -10.66
CA GLY A 171 10.96 11.83 -10.41
C GLY A 171 10.18 13.13 -10.16
N THR A 172 8.85 13.09 -10.10
CA THR A 172 8.06 14.27 -9.69
C THR A 172 7.84 14.28 -8.19
N ALA A 173 7.83 15.48 -7.60
CA ALA A 173 7.49 15.65 -6.19
C ALA A 173 6.09 15.08 -5.91
N PRO A 174 5.85 14.52 -4.71
CA PRO A 174 4.53 14.08 -4.32
C PRO A 174 3.52 15.21 -4.48
N ALA A 175 2.57 15.03 -5.38
CA ALA A 175 1.55 16.00 -5.70
C ALA A 175 0.18 15.33 -5.65
N SER A 176 -0.87 16.12 -5.50
CA SER A 176 -2.24 15.61 -5.55
C SER A 176 -2.49 14.81 -6.83
N TRP A 177 -3.30 13.77 -6.70
CA TRP A 177 -3.76 12.97 -7.83
C TRP A 177 -4.64 13.74 -8.82
N ILE A 178 -5.24 14.85 -8.35
CA ILE A 178 -6.20 15.66 -9.09
C ILE A 178 -5.82 17.12 -8.93
N PRO A 179 -5.60 17.88 -10.02
CA PRO A 179 -5.39 19.32 -9.97
C PRO A 179 -6.60 20.04 -9.33
N GLY A 180 -6.33 21.09 -8.56
CA GLY A 180 -7.34 21.84 -7.81
C GLY A 180 -7.77 21.20 -6.50
N VAL A 181 -7.09 20.13 -6.07
CA VAL A 181 -7.43 19.37 -4.87
C VAL A 181 -6.17 19.18 -4.02
N THR A 182 -6.18 19.58 -2.75
CA THR A 182 -5.20 19.11 -1.77
C THR A 182 -5.66 17.77 -1.24
N TRP A 183 -4.84 16.75 -1.40
CA TRP A 183 -5.13 15.38 -1.00
C TRP A 183 -4.48 15.07 0.33
N MET A 184 -5.25 14.61 1.30
CA MET A 184 -4.78 14.22 2.62
C MET A 184 -5.19 12.77 2.89
N THR A 185 -4.31 11.98 3.45
CA THR A 185 -4.60 10.56 3.74
C THR A 185 -3.74 10.04 4.89
N VAL A 186 -4.16 8.93 5.47
CA VAL A 186 -3.36 8.11 6.38
C VAL A 186 -2.85 6.92 5.59
N ASP A 187 -1.53 6.84 5.38
CA ASP A 187 -0.93 5.80 4.53
C ASP A 187 -0.96 4.39 5.16
N GLY A 188 -0.41 3.41 4.44
CA GLY A 188 -0.37 2.01 4.89
C GLY A 188 0.41 1.76 6.20
N PHE A 189 1.18 2.73 6.67
CA PHE A 189 1.93 2.71 7.94
C PHE A 189 1.35 3.65 9.00
N ALA A 190 0.10 4.05 8.87
CA ALA A 190 -0.59 5.00 9.74
C ALA A 190 0.08 6.38 9.84
N ARG A 191 0.81 6.81 8.80
CA ARG A 191 1.40 8.14 8.74
C ARG A 191 0.46 9.09 8.03
N TRP A 192 0.30 10.29 8.58
CA TRP A 192 -0.39 11.37 7.91
C TRP A 192 0.41 11.86 6.71
N GLN A 193 -0.22 11.95 5.56
CA GLN A 193 0.36 12.41 4.30
C GLN A 193 -0.49 13.53 3.71
N VAL A 194 0.19 14.57 3.24
CA VAL A 194 -0.44 15.66 2.50
C VAL A 194 0.20 15.75 1.13
N LEU A 195 -0.60 15.58 0.10
CA LEU A 195 -0.19 15.79 -1.28
C LEU A 195 -0.74 17.15 -1.70
N PRO A 196 0.14 18.15 -1.87
CA PRO A 196 -0.29 19.50 -2.17
C PRO A 196 -0.96 19.57 -3.55
N ASP A 197 -1.87 20.50 -3.68
CA ASP A 197 -2.47 20.83 -4.96
C ASP A 197 -1.40 21.34 -5.94
N VAL A 198 -1.47 20.88 -7.15
CA VAL A 198 -0.69 21.39 -8.28
C VAL A 198 -1.65 22.03 -9.27
N PRO A 199 -1.60 23.35 -9.43
CA PRO A 199 -2.46 24.03 -10.38
C PRO A 199 -2.20 23.55 -11.82
N GLY A 200 -3.25 23.40 -12.60
CA GLY A 200 -3.11 23.04 -14.01
C GLY A 200 -4.24 22.18 -14.54
N PRO A 201 -4.20 21.87 -15.83
CA PRO A 201 -5.16 20.96 -16.44
C PRO A 201 -4.91 19.52 -15.95
N MET A 202 -5.96 18.69 -15.98
CA MET A 202 -5.83 17.25 -15.81
C MET A 202 -4.89 16.70 -16.89
N GLN A 203 -3.72 16.25 -16.47
CA GLN A 203 -2.79 15.61 -17.39
C GLN A 203 -3.20 14.15 -17.61
N THR A 204 -3.14 13.70 -18.87
CA THR A 204 -3.25 12.28 -19.18
C THR A 204 -2.00 11.58 -18.64
N VAL A 205 -2.19 10.65 -17.72
CA VAL A 205 -1.10 9.82 -17.20
C VAL A 205 -1.04 8.55 -18.01
N THR A 206 0.11 8.31 -18.62
CA THR A 206 0.40 7.00 -19.17
C THR A 206 0.92 6.12 -18.05
N PRO A 207 0.21 5.06 -17.67
CA PRO A 207 0.64 4.21 -16.57
C PRO A 207 1.88 3.41 -16.97
N ASP A 208 2.83 3.35 -16.08
CA ASP A 208 3.90 2.36 -16.15
C ASP A 208 3.37 1.03 -15.57
N TRP A 209 2.81 0.19 -16.44
CA TRP A 209 2.20 -1.07 -16.02
C TRP A 209 3.15 -2.02 -15.30
N PRO A 210 4.42 -2.19 -15.70
CA PRO A 210 5.41 -2.93 -14.94
C PRO A 210 5.58 -2.41 -13.51
N ARG A 211 5.66 -1.09 -13.32
CA ARG A 211 5.75 -0.49 -11.97
C ARG A 211 4.48 -0.70 -11.15
N LEU A 212 3.31 -0.57 -11.76
CA LEU A 212 2.04 -0.84 -11.08
C LEU A 212 1.94 -2.31 -10.62
N ALA A 213 2.34 -3.26 -11.47
CA ALA A 213 2.41 -4.67 -11.10
C ALA A 213 3.37 -4.89 -9.91
N ARG A 214 4.50 -4.19 -9.91
CA ARG A 214 5.47 -4.24 -8.80
C ARG A 214 4.87 -3.80 -7.46
N LEU A 215 3.98 -2.80 -7.44
CA LEU A 215 3.30 -2.39 -6.20
C LEU A 215 2.44 -3.52 -5.62
N GLY A 216 1.76 -4.27 -6.47
CA GLY A 216 1.03 -5.47 -6.06
C GLY A 216 1.95 -6.49 -5.38
N ARG A 217 3.11 -6.76 -5.96
CA ARG A 217 4.15 -7.66 -5.40
C ARG A 217 4.67 -7.14 -4.06
N ILE A 218 5.02 -5.85 -3.95
CA ILE A 218 5.48 -5.25 -2.68
C ILE A 218 4.42 -5.45 -1.59
N ASN A 219 3.16 -5.13 -1.87
CA ASN A 219 2.07 -5.32 -0.91
C ASN A 219 1.89 -6.79 -0.52
N ALA A 220 2.05 -7.73 -1.44
CA ALA A 220 2.01 -9.16 -1.15
C ALA A 220 3.15 -9.61 -0.23
N VAL A 221 4.37 -9.07 -0.43
CA VAL A 221 5.52 -9.33 0.47
C VAL A 221 5.25 -8.80 1.86
N LEU A 222 4.82 -7.53 1.99
CA LEU A 222 4.49 -6.93 3.29
C LEU A 222 3.42 -7.73 4.02
N GLN A 223 2.42 -8.23 3.30
CA GLN A 223 1.40 -9.10 3.86
C GLN A 223 1.97 -10.41 4.41
N ARG A 224 2.87 -11.07 3.67
CA ARG A 224 3.50 -12.33 4.11
C ARG A 224 4.38 -12.10 5.34
N LEU A 225 5.12 -11.01 5.40
CA LEU A 225 5.94 -10.63 6.56
C LEU A 225 5.05 -10.41 7.79
N ASN A 226 3.97 -9.65 7.66
CA ASN A 226 3.02 -9.40 8.75
C ASN A 226 2.31 -10.70 9.21
N ALA A 227 1.96 -11.61 8.29
CA ALA A 227 1.34 -12.89 8.62
C ALA A 227 2.25 -13.81 9.45
N LYS A 228 3.56 -13.63 9.35
CA LYS A 228 4.57 -14.32 10.17
C LYS A 228 4.91 -13.56 11.47
N GLY A 229 4.12 -12.57 11.85
CA GLY A 229 4.26 -11.81 13.09
C GLY A 229 5.39 -10.76 13.06
N LEU A 230 5.92 -10.45 11.89
CA LEU A 230 6.89 -9.38 11.73
C LEU A 230 6.14 -8.06 11.55
N CYS A 231 6.19 -7.20 12.56
CA CYS A 231 5.74 -5.81 12.41
C CYS A 231 6.76 -5.08 11.55
N VAL A 232 6.39 -4.79 10.29
CA VAL A 232 7.28 -4.13 9.33
C VAL A 232 6.91 -2.67 9.16
N GLY A 233 7.88 -1.77 9.34
CA GLY A 233 7.75 -0.35 9.14
C GLY A 233 8.20 0.10 7.74
N PRO A 234 8.20 1.41 7.47
CA PRO A 234 8.60 1.97 6.17
C PRO A 234 10.01 1.58 5.71
N SER A 235 10.93 1.35 6.65
CA SER A 235 12.32 0.97 6.36
C SER A 235 12.45 -0.39 5.65
N VAL A 236 11.42 -1.23 5.70
CA VAL A 236 11.43 -2.53 5.01
C VAL A 236 11.26 -2.40 3.49
N LEU A 237 10.76 -1.27 2.99
CA LEU A 237 10.43 -1.11 1.57
C LEU A 237 11.64 -1.31 0.65
N ASP A 238 12.81 -0.75 0.99
CA ASP A 238 14.02 -0.92 0.19
C ASP A 238 14.56 -2.36 0.20
N PRO A 239 14.66 -3.07 1.35
CA PRO A 239 14.87 -4.51 1.36
C PRO A 239 13.90 -5.31 0.50
N VAL A 240 12.60 -5.00 0.55
CA VAL A 240 11.59 -5.68 -0.27
C VAL A 240 11.81 -5.45 -1.77
N ARG A 241 12.12 -4.21 -2.17
CA ARG A 241 12.43 -3.89 -3.57
C ARG A 241 13.63 -4.69 -4.08
N ARG A 242 14.73 -4.67 -3.33
CA ARG A 242 15.94 -5.47 -3.69
C ARG A 242 15.66 -6.97 -3.76
N ALA A 243 14.80 -7.46 -2.86
CA ALA A 243 14.43 -8.87 -2.88
C ALA A 243 13.58 -9.24 -4.10
N LEU A 244 12.69 -8.35 -4.54
CA LEU A 244 11.90 -8.54 -5.77
C LEU A 244 12.77 -8.42 -7.03
N ASP A 245 13.80 -7.54 -7.04
CA ASP A 245 14.78 -7.49 -8.13
C ASP A 245 15.55 -8.80 -8.22
N ALA A 246 16.05 -9.32 -7.10
CA ALA A 246 16.71 -10.62 -7.04
C ALA A 246 15.80 -11.78 -7.48
N ALA A 247 14.49 -11.74 -7.18
CA ALA A 247 13.53 -12.72 -7.69
C ALA A 247 13.49 -12.71 -9.23
N ALA A 248 13.42 -11.52 -9.81
CA ALA A 248 13.42 -11.35 -11.27
C ALA A 248 14.74 -11.85 -11.91
N ASP A 249 15.88 -11.53 -11.30
CA ASP A 249 17.21 -12.00 -11.74
C ASP A 249 17.32 -13.54 -11.69
N CYS A 250 16.63 -14.18 -10.75
CA CYS A 250 16.51 -15.64 -10.67
C CYS A 250 15.48 -16.22 -11.66
N GLY A 251 14.77 -15.37 -12.42
CA GLY A 251 13.70 -15.79 -13.33
C GLY A 251 12.47 -16.34 -12.60
N ILE A 252 12.15 -15.77 -11.45
CA ILE A 252 10.90 -16.05 -10.72
C ILE A 252 9.84 -15.03 -11.19
N ASP A 253 9.10 -15.37 -12.24
CA ASP A 253 8.18 -14.45 -12.92
C ASP A 253 6.77 -14.45 -12.32
N ASP A 254 6.36 -15.53 -11.65
CA ASP A 254 5.05 -15.62 -10.99
C ASP A 254 4.99 -14.68 -9.79
N ASP A 255 3.91 -13.88 -9.71
CA ASP A 255 3.76 -12.86 -8.67
C ASP A 255 3.76 -13.42 -7.24
N GLU A 256 3.13 -14.59 -7.04
CA GLU A 256 3.03 -15.23 -5.74
C GLU A 256 4.36 -15.88 -5.33
N ASP A 257 5.07 -16.48 -6.28
CA ASP A 257 6.39 -17.08 -6.07
C ASP A 257 7.44 -15.99 -5.79
N ALA A 258 7.40 -14.89 -6.54
CA ALA A 258 8.27 -13.74 -6.29
C ALA A 258 8.01 -13.11 -4.91
N ALA A 259 6.75 -12.98 -4.51
CA ALA A 259 6.39 -12.49 -3.19
C ALA A 259 6.82 -13.44 -2.06
N LEU A 260 6.73 -14.75 -2.28
CA LEU A 260 7.19 -15.78 -1.34
C LEU A 260 8.72 -15.70 -1.15
N PHE A 261 9.47 -15.74 -2.24
CA PHE A 261 10.93 -15.62 -2.22
C PHE A 261 11.37 -14.32 -1.52
N ALA A 262 10.81 -13.19 -1.94
CA ALA A 262 11.18 -11.89 -1.39
C ALA A 262 10.86 -11.78 0.10
N ALA A 263 9.74 -12.34 0.56
CA ALA A 263 9.39 -12.36 1.98
C ALA A 263 10.42 -13.15 2.81
N TRP A 264 10.85 -14.32 2.34
CA TRP A 264 11.86 -15.11 3.01
C TRP A 264 13.25 -14.45 2.98
N ARG A 265 13.65 -13.92 1.82
CA ARG A 265 14.91 -13.18 1.68
C ARG A 265 15.01 -11.99 2.64
N VAL A 266 13.92 -11.24 2.76
CA VAL A 266 13.83 -10.11 3.69
C VAL A 266 13.77 -10.60 5.14
N ARG A 267 12.99 -11.64 5.45
CA ARG A 267 12.86 -12.20 6.82
C ARG A 267 14.18 -12.70 7.37
N LEU A 268 15.00 -13.33 6.54
CA LEU A 268 16.28 -13.94 6.93
C LEU A 268 17.47 -13.01 6.75
N ASP A 269 17.25 -11.84 6.15
CA ASP A 269 18.30 -10.87 5.77
C ASP A 269 19.49 -11.56 5.06
N ALA A 270 19.18 -12.44 4.12
CA ALA A 270 20.16 -13.26 3.44
C ALA A 270 19.91 -13.31 1.93
N PRO A 271 20.96 -13.27 1.10
CA PRO A 271 20.85 -13.37 -0.35
C PRO A 271 20.61 -14.82 -0.80
N LEU A 272 19.39 -15.33 -0.57
CA LEU A 272 19.01 -16.74 -0.83
C LEU A 272 19.38 -17.22 -2.24
N GLU A 273 19.40 -16.30 -3.21
CA GLU A 273 19.81 -16.56 -4.59
C GLU A 273 21.28 -17.00 -4.72
N ARG A 274 22.08 -16.86 -3.67
CA ARG A 274 23.48 -17.29 -3.62
C ARG A 274 23.66 -18.67 -2.97
N ALA A 275 22.64 -19.22 -2.34
CA ALA A 275 22.68 -20.55 -1.72
C ALA A 275 22.65 -21.64 -2.79
N PRO A 276 23.68 -22.53 -2.88
CA PRO A 276 23.72 -23.57 -3.90
C PRO A 276 22.51 -24.49 -3.90
N SER A 277 22.03 -24.88 -2.71
CA SER A 277 20.88 -25.75 -2.57
C SER A 277 19.58 -25.06 -2.97
N PHE A 278 19.42 -23.76 -2.73
CA PHE A 278 18.26 -23.00 -3.22
C PHE A 278 18.29 -22.86 -4.75
N VAL A 279 19.47 -22.60 -5.35
CA VAL A 279 19.63 -22.55 -6.81
C VAL A 279 19.30 -23.90 -7.44
N ALA A 280 19.70 -25.01 -6.81
CA ALA A 280 19.35 -26.36 -7.27
C ALA A 280 17.84 -26.58 -7.20
N LEU A 281 17.16 -26.21 -6.11
CA LEU A 281 15.71 -26.27 -5.95
C LEU A 281 14.99 -25.48 -7.06
N LEU A 282 15.41 -24.25 -7.33
CA LEU A 282 14.81 -23.44 -8.39
C LEU A 282 14.95 -24.08 -9.77
N ARG A 283 16.08 -24.75 -10.03
CA ARG A 283 16.31 -25.47 -11.29
C ARG A 283 15.34 -26.65 -11.41
N GLU A 284 15.25 -27.48 -10.38
CA GLU A 284 14.35 -28.62 -10.31
C GLU A 284 12.88 -28.19 -10.54
N VAL A 285 12.41 -27.18 -9.80
CA VAL A 285 11.07 -26.58 -9.96
C VAL A 285 10.83 -26.14 -11.42
N LYS A 286 11.82 -25.55 -12.08
CA LYS A 286 11.70 -25.11 -13.48
C LYS A 286 11.64 -26.30 -14.45
N GLU A 287 12.50 -27.28 -14.26
CA GLU A 287 12.56 -28.49 -15.11
C GLU A 287 11.26 -29.29 -15.04
N GLU A 288 10.64 -29.33 -13.87
CA GLU A 288 9.33 -29.98 -13.66
C GLU A 288 8.12 -29.14 -14.10
N GLY A 289 8.35 -27.90 -14.55
CA GLY A 289 7.27 -26.96 -14.88
C GLY A 289 6.43 -26.56 -13.67
N GLY A 290 6.97 -26.71 -12.45
CA GLY A 290 6.33 -26.45 -11.18
C GLY A 290 6.33 -24.97 -10.79
N ARG A 291 5.97 -24.72 -9.54
CA ARG A 291 5.95 -23.40 -8.90
C ARG A 291 6.73 -23.45 -7.60
N LEU A 292 7.49 -22.40 -7.29
CA LEU A 292 8.26 -22.31 -6.05
C LEU A 292 7.35 -22.50 -4.82
N ARG A 293 6.16 -21.92 -4.83
CA ARG A 293 5.18 -22.09 -3.74
C ARG A 293 4.73 -23.52 -3.54
N GLY A 294 4.74 -24.35 -4.60
CA GLY A 294 4.45 -25.78 -4.51
C GLY A 294 5.54 -26.50 -3.75
N ALA A 295 6.79 -26.33 -4.16
CA ALA A 295 7.95 -26.89 -3.46
C ALA A 295 8.05 -26.39 -2.01
N ALA A 296 7.70 -25.13 -1.77
CA ALA A 296 7.74 -24.52 -0.44
C ALA A 296 6.64 -25.00 0.53
N GLN A 297 5.62 -25.73 0.07
CA GLN A 297 4.58 -26.30 0.95
C GLN A 297 5.15 -27.41 1.84
N ASP A 298 6.13 -28.15 1.36
CA ASP A 298 6.79 -29.25 2.06
C ASP A 298 8.03 -28.79 2.84
N MET A 299 8.36 -27.49 2.80
CA MET A 299 9.51 -26.91 3.48
C MET A 299 9.10 -26.27 4.80
N ASP A 300 9.93 -26.47 5.80
CA ASP A 300 9.80 -25.82 7.10
C ASP A 300 10.71 -24.58 7.26
N ASP A 301 10.66 -23.94 8.41
CA ASP A 301 11.50 -22.78 8.72
C ASP A 301 13.01 -23.16 8.76
N GLU A 302 13.37 -24.42 9.06
CA GLU A 302 14.76 -24.90 9.12
C GLU A 302 15.37 -25.02 7.71
N ASP A 303 14.61 -25.44 6.72
CA ASP A 303 15.02 -25.49 5.33
C ASP A 303 15.40 -24.09 4.81
N TRP A 304 14.56 -23.10 5.08
CA TRP A 304 14.84 -21.73 4.73
C TRP A 304 16.05 -21.15 5.46
N GLN A 305 16.25 -21.51 6.73
CA GLN A 305 17.43 -21.11 7.50
C GLN A 305 18.71 -21.76 6.94
N ARG A 306 18.64 -23.01 6.49
CA ARG A 306 19.77 -23.68 5.84
C ARG A 306 20.21 -22.91 4.59
N PHE A 307 19.28 -22.49 3.72
CA PHE A 307 19.60 -21.67 2.55
C PHE A 307 20.26 -20.34 2.95
N ALA A 308 19.74 -19.70 3.99
CA ALA A 308 20.32 -18.46 4.49
C ALA A 308 21.77 -18.63 4.98
N HIS A 309 22.05 -19.71 5.73
CA HIS A 309 23.42 -20.02 6.20
C HIS A 309 24.36 -20.31 5.02
N GLU A 310 23.92 -21.07 4.03
CA GLU A 310 24.72 -21.34 2.82
C GLU A 310 25.05 -20.05 2.04
N ALA A 311 24.07 -19.15 1.92
CA ALA A 311 24.24 -17.87 1.24
C ALA A 311 25.23 -16.96 1.97
N GLN A 312 25.14 -16.85 3.29
CA GLN A 312 26.04 -16.07 4.14
C GLN A 312 27.47 -16.60 4.11
N ALA A 313 27.64 -17.92 4.28
CA ALA A 313 28.97 -18.54 4.20
C ALA A 313 29.69 -18.27 2.88
N ARG A 314 28.93 -18.15 1.78
CA ARG A 314 29.50 -17.84 0.46
C ARG A 314 29.85 -16.35 0.31
N GLU A 315 29.15 -15.47 0.97
CA GLU A 315 29.43 -14.04 0.99
C GLU A 315 30.74 -13.76 1.76
N ASP A 316 30.93 -14.41 2.91
CA ASP A 316 32.14 -14.32 3.74
C ASP A 316 33.40 -14.84 3.01
N LEU A 317 33.24 -15.79 2.08
CA LEU A 317 34.36 -16.32 1.26
C LEU A 317 34.74 -15.41 0.09
N GLN A 318 33.87 -14.42 -0.27
CA GLN A 318 34.10 -13.49 -1.39
C GLN A 318 34.54 -12.09 -0.92
N ALA A 319 34.41 -11.80 0.38
CA ALA A 319 34.83 -10.54 1.02
C ALA A 319 36.29 -10.60 1.47
#